data_ebdecdd78a6ea6206454b2ce423291e5
#
_entry.id   ebdecdd78a6ea6206454b2ce423291e5
#
_cell.length_a   1.000
_cell.length_b   1.000
_cell.length_c   1.000
_cell.angle_alpha   90.00
_cell.angle_beta   90.00
_cell.angle_gamma   90.00
#
_symmetry.space_group_name_H-M   'P 1'
#
loop_
_entity.id
_entity.type
_entity.pdbx_description
1 polymer ?
#
loop_
_entity_poly.entity_id
_entity_poly.type
_entity_poly.pdbx_seq_one_letter_code
_entity_poly.pdbx_strand_id
1 'polypeptide(L)'
;MFDKTAITIKENERRKKERAISYHPETGEGSTISQRICIHLPDAPIPMQYIPREMLDEVELVRLLRREGSISRFIEKQLGESVKKELKEEVWHRWIAVRIRYDFEFWAALFVRIKDKLGEQDIPFRLNRPQRRLLKELEEMRRHNRPVRIILLKARQWGGSTLIQMYMAWIQLVHKKNWNSVICAHLKDSAANIKGMYSKLLENYPPWLMENKVQPRFQPFERMNNTSLISGTGSKVTIGSAETPESIRGADAVMAHLSEVAFWSDTRTRTPEALVRSVCGSVALIPYSVIVMESTANGTGNYFHQECERAKRGESDKKFVFVPWYEIEMYTLPIQNYQELIRELNEYDIM
;
A
#
# COMPACT_ATOMS: atom_id res chain seq x y z
N MET A 1 21.25 32.61 8.66
CA MET A 1 21.79 31.24 8.61
C MET A 1 20.83 30.36 9.44
N PHE A 2 20.03 29.52 8.83
CA PHE A 2 19.15 28.63 9.61
C PHE A 2 20.03 27.67 10.40
N ASP A 3 19.80 27.58 11.69
CA ASP A 3 20.54 26.67 12.56
C ASP A 3 20.19 25.22 12.19
N LYS A 4 21.06 24.61 11.38
CA LYS A 4 20.90 23.23 10.92
C LYS A 4 20.82 22.25 12.10
N THR A 5 21.51 22.54 13.19
CA THR A 5 21.52 21.73 14.41
C THR A 5 20.15 21.71 15.07
N ALA A 6 19.52 22.89 15.25
CA ALA A 6 18.18 22.98 15.83
C ALA A 6 17.13 22.26 14.97
N ILE A 7 17.22 22.35 13.62
CA ILE A 7 16.34 21.63 12.70
C ILE A 7 16.52 20.11 12.86
N THR A 8 17.77 19.64 12.93
CA THR A 8 18.09 18.22 13.10
C THR A 8 17.60 17.66 14.43
N ILE A 9 17.79 18.40 15.53
CA ILE A 9 17.29 18.01 16.86
C ILE A 9 15.77 17.91 16.84
N LYS A 10 15.08 18.90 16.33
CA LYS A 10 13.60 18.91 16.24
C LYS A 10 13.07 17.74 15.40
N GLU A 11 13.73 17.43 14.30
CA GLU A 11 13.36 16.29 13.45
C GLU A 11 13.61 14.95 14.15
N ASN A 12 14.72 14.81 14.88
CA ASN A 12 15.00 13.60 15.66
C ASN A 12 14.00 13.40 16.80
N GLU A 13 13.57 14.47 17.46
CA GLU A 13 12.52 14.42 18.47
C GLU A 13 11.18 14.02 17.87
N ARG A 14 10.81 14.55 16.71
CA ARG A 14 9.62 14.13 15.95
C ARG A 14 9.66 12.64 15.66
N ARG A 15 10.77 12.15 15.12
CA ARG A 15 10.97 10.72 14.81
C ARG A 15 10.87 9.83 16.05
N LYS A 16 11.44 10.30 17.17
CA LYS A 16 11.38 9.59 18.46
C LYS A 16 9.93 9.45 18.96
N LYS A 17 9.16 10.53 18.88
CA LYS A 17 7.72 10.52 19.23
C LYS A 17 6.92 9.59 18.31
N GLU A 18 7.13 9.64 17.01
CA GLU A 18 6.45 8.75 16.05
C GLU A 18 6.79 7.27 16.27
N ARG A 19 8.03 6.94 16.66
CA ARG A 19 8.43 5.56 16.99
C ARG A 19 7.76 5.04 18.27
N ALA A 20 7.44 5.91 19.20
CA ALA A 20 6.80 5.55 20.46
C ALA A 20 5.30 5.25 20.32
N ILE A 21 4.65 5.63 19.20
CA ILE A 21 3.24 5.36 18.98
C ILE A 21 3.06 3.89 18.64
N SER A 22 2.41 3.16 19.55
CA SER A 22 1.98 1.79 19.30
C SER A 22 0.98 1.75 18.13
N TYR A 23 1.17 0.78 17.24
CA TYR A 23 0.29 0.55 16.11
C TYR A 23 -0.22 -0.88 16.10
N HIS A 24 -1.54 -1.03 16.06
CA HIS A 24 -2.19 -2.33 15.99
C HIS A 24 -3.19 -2.35 14.81
N PRO A 25 -2.89 -3.02 13.70
CA PRO A 25 -3.69 -2.93 12.47
C PRO A 25 -5.10 -3.50 12.61
N GLU A 26 -5.29 -4.55 13.42
CA GLU A 26 -6.60 -5.20 13.60
C GLU A 26 -7.55 -4.34 14.42
N THR A 27 -7.06 -3.72 15.51
CA THR A 27 -7.87 -2.76 16.27
C THR A 27 -7.91 -1.39 15.61
N GLY A 28 -6.90 -1.01 14.86
CA GLY A 28 -6.70 0.32 14.26
C GLY A 28 -6.10 1.34 15.22
N GLU A 29 -5.71 0.93 16.43
CA GLU A 29 -5.07 1.80 17.42
C GLU A 29 -3.72 2.30 16.89
N GLY A 30 -3.41 3.57 17.14
CA GLY A 30 -2.16 4.23 16.71
C GLY A 30 -2.03 4.47 15.21
N SER A 31 -3.06 4.18 14.41
CA SER A 31 -3.05 4.52 12.98
C SER A 31 -3.20 6.03 12.78
N THR A 32 -2.37 6.57 11.86
CA THR A 32 -2.34 7.99 11.48
C THR A 32 -2.74 8.22 10.02
N ILE A 33 -3.25 7.17 9.35
CA ILE A 33 -3.64 7.22 7.93
C ILE A 33 -4.89 8.09 7.75
N SER A 34 -5.79 8.06 8.72
CA SER A 34 -7.02 8.84 8.73
C SER A 34 -7.40 9.25 10.14
N GLN A 35 -8.32 10.20 10.27
CA GLN A 35 -8.95 10.46 11.56
C GLN A 35 -9.73 9.22 11.99
N ARG A 36 -9.51 8.76 13.22
CA ARG A 36 -10.16 7.57 13.75
C ARG A 36 -11.07 7.87 14.92
N ILE A 37 -12.08 7.05 15.05
CA ILE A 37 -13.02 7.06 16.19
C ILE A 37 -13.00 5.68 16.84
N CYS A 38 -13.17 5.66 18.17
CA CYS A 38 -13.31 4.41 18.91
C CYS A 38 -14.77 3.92 18.84
N ILE A 39 -14.93 2.62 18.54
CA ILE A 39 -16.19 1.90 18.65
C ILE A 39 -15.97 0.71 19.57
N HIS A 40 -16.90 0.52 20.52
CA HIS A 40 -16.91 -0.60 21.44
C HIS A 40 -18.14 -1.49 21.17
N LEU A 41 -17.88 -2.74 20.77
CA LEU A 41 -18.86 -3.79 20.54
C LEU A 41 -18.41 -5.01 21.35
N PRO A 42 -18.83 -5.16 22.62
CA PRO A 42 -18.28 -6.13 23.57
C PRO A 42 -18.46 -7.59 23.13
N ASP A 43 -19.45 -7.86 22.29
CA ASP A 43 -19.74 -9.19 21.76
C ASP A 43 -19.21 -9.44 20.33
N ALA A 44 -18.37 -8.53 19.81
CA ALA A 44 -17.64 -8.73 18.56
C ALA A 44 -16.30 -9.48 18.80
N PRO A 45 -15.76 -10.19 17.79
CA PRO A 45 -14.44 -10.83 17.87
C PRO A 45 -13.29 -9.84 18.19
N ILE A 46 -13.42 -8.58 17.79
CA ILE A 46 -12.54 -7.48 18.19
C ILE A 46 -13.42 -6.44 18.90
N PRO A 47 -13.48 -6.46 20.24
CA PRO A 47 -14.46 -5.64 20.98
C PRO A 47 -14.21 -4.13 20.88
N MET A 48 -12.95 -3.70 20.92
CA MET A 48 -12.57 -2.29 20.84
C MET A 48 -11.84 -2.01 19.55
N GLN A 49 -12.36 -1.08 18.76
CA GLN A 49 -11.83 -0.77 17.44
C GLN A 49 -11.76 0.72 17.21
N TYR A 50 -10.65 1.16 16.62
CA TYR A 50 -10.41 2.52 16.13
C TYR A 50 -10.56 2.53 14.62
N ILE A 51 -11.74 2.86 14.14
CA ILE A 51 -12.09 2.83 12.72
C ILE A 51 -11.94 4.21 12.06
N PRO A 52 -11.73 4.30 10.74
CA PRO A 52 -11.80 5.56 10.01
C PRO A 52 -13.13 6.26 10.24
N ARG A 53 -13.10 7.56 10.54
CA ARG A 53 -14.31 8.35 10.85
C ARG A 53 -15.33 8.33 9.71
N GLU A 54 -14.87 8.32 8.47
CA GLU A 54 -15.75 8.26 7.29
C GLU A 54 -16.70 7.06 7.32
N MET A 55 -16.29 5.93 7.92
CA MET A 55 -17.20 4.78 8.09
C MET A 55 -18.44 5.15 8.89
N LEU A 56 -18.29 5.98 9.94
CA LEU A 56 -19.45 6.44 10.71
C LEU A 56 -20.27 7.43 9.90
N ASP A 57 -19.61 8.32 9.18
CA ASP A 57 -20.28 9.40 8.45
C ASP A 57 -21.07 8.88 7.23
N GLU A 58 -20.59 7.82 6.58
CA GLU A 58 -21.14 7.32 5.32
C GLU A 58 -21.98 6.04 5.45
N VAL A 59 -21.71 5.18 6.46
CA VAL A 59 -22.29 3.84 6.52
C VAL A 59 -23.33 3.68 7.64
N GLU A 60 -24.58 3.42 7.24
CA GLU A 60 -25.69 3.25 8.19
C GLU A 60 -25.47 2.09 9.18
N LEU A 61 -24.98 0.94 8.71
CA LEU A 61 -24.66 -0.20 9.58
C LEU A 61 -23.75 0.21 10.73
N VAL A 62 -22.75 1.05 10.46
CA VAL A 62 -21.79 1.52 11.48
C VAL A 62 -22.47 2.43 12.50
N ARG A 63 -23.34 3.33 12.04
CA ARG A 63 -24.14 4.21 12.92
C ARG A 63 -25.06 3.40 13.82
N LEU A 64 -25.74 2.41 13.26
CA LEU A 64 -26.67 1.55 13.98
C LEU A 64 -25.94 0.70 15.02
N LEU A 65 -24.86 0.00 14.65
CA LEU A 65 -24.08 -0.80 15.60
C LEU A 65 -23.51 0.05 16.73
N ARG A 66 -23.02 1.27 16.43
CA ARG A 66 -22.54 2.20 17.46
C ARG A 66 -23.67 2.63 18.41
N ARG A 67 -24.86 2.90 17.88
CA ARG A 67 -26.02 3.31 18.67
C ARG A 67 -26.49 2.19 19.60
N GLU A 68 -26.58 0.97 19.09
CA GLU A 68 -27.02 -0.20 19.87
C GLU A 68 -25.94 -0.69 20.87
N GLY A 69 -24.65 -0.42 20.59
CA GLY A 69 -23.52 -0.74 21.46
C GLY A 69 -23.17 -2.24 21.54
N SER A 70 -23.85 -3.11 20.80
CA SER A 70 -23.50 -4.52 20.64
C SER A 70 -24.14 -5.13 19.41
N ILE A 71 -23.54 -6.21 18.86
CA ILE A 71 -24.11 -6.97 17.75
C ILE A 71 -25.43 -7.62 18.15
N SER A 72 -25.52 -8.17 19.35
CA SER A 72 -26.77 -8.81 19.85
C SER A 72 -27.93 -7.82 19.88
N ARG A 73 -27.76 -6.64 20.46
CA ARG A 73 -28.79 -5.60 20.48
C ARG A 73 -29.17 -5.10 19.09
N PHE A 74 -28.21 -5.02 18.19
CA PHE A 74 -28.48 -4.68 16.80
C PHE A 74 -29.39 -5.72 16.14
N ILE A 75 -29.13 -7.01 16.35
CA ILE A 75 -29.96 -8.10 15.81
C ILE A 75 -31.39 -8.00 16.36
N GLU A 76 -31.55 -7.88 17.67
CA GLU A 76 -32.86 -7.79 18.30
C GLU A 76 -33.68 -6.57 17.89
N LYS A 77 -33.05 -5.39 17.91
CA LYS A 77 -33.75 -4.13 17.71
C LYS A 77 -33.90 -3.68 16.27
N GLN A 78 -32.90 -3.98 15.42
CA GLN A 78 -32.87 -3.51 14.04
C GLN A 78 -33.34 -4.58 13.03
N LEU A 79 -33.07 -5.87 13.32
CA LEU A 79 -33.50 -6.97 12.47
C LEU A 79 -34.79 -7.63 12.99
N GLY A 80 -35.18 -7.43 14.27
CA GLY A 80 -36.35 -8.04 14.87
C GLY A 80 -36.22 -9.55 15.05
N GLU A 81 -34.98 -10.07 15.13
CA GLU A 81 -34.69 -11.49 15.19
C GLU A 81 -34.07 -11.90 16.54
N SER A 82 -34.24 -13.19 16.88
CA SER A 82 -33.56 -13.80 18.03
C SER A 82 -32.04 -13.90 17.75
N VAL A 83 -31.25 -13.67 18.79
CA VAL A 83 -29.78 -13.73 18.68
C VAL A 83 -29.32 -15.18 18.49
N LYS A 84 -28.79 -15.47 17.31
CA LYS A 84 -28.15 -16.74 16.94
C LYS A 84 -26.70 -16.51 16.56
N LYS A 85 -25.87 -17.56 16.72
CA LYS A 85 -24.44 -17.49 16.40
C LYS A 85 -24.21 -17.14 14.92
N GLU A 86 -24.92 -17.80 14.02
CA GLU A 86 -24.83 -17.61 12.58
C GLU A 86 -25.15 -16.17 12.18
N LEU A 87 -26.15 -15.56 12.81
CA LEU A 87 -26.54 -14.20 12.53
C LEU A 87 -25.52 -13.18 13.06
N LYS A 88 -24.89 -13.46 14.22
CA LYS A 88 -23.76 -12.67 14.71
C LYS A 88 -22.58 -12.72 13.74
N GLU A 89 -22.25 -13.90 13.23
CA GLU A 89 -21.19 -14.09 12.24
C GLU A 89 -21.51 -13.34 10.95
N GLU A 90 -22.76 -13.36 10.48
CA GLU A 90 -23.18 -12.61 9.31
C GLU A 90 -23.02 -11.09 9.51
N VAL A 91 -23.47 -10.56 10.62
CA VAL A 91 -23.31 -9.13 10.96
C VAL A 91 -21.84 -8.75 11.04
N TRP A 92 -21.00 -9.64 11.64
CA TRP A 92 -19.56 -9.43 11.71
C TRP A 92 -18.90 -9.47 10.32
N HIS A 93 -19.30 -10.39 9.45
CA HIS A 93 -18.80 -10.43 8.06
C HIS A 93 -19.18 -9.15 7.29
N ARG A 94 -20.41 -8.64 7.48
CA ARG A 94 -20.83 -7.35 6.90
C ARG A 94 -19.97 -6.19 7.44
N TRP A 95 -19.67 -6.19 8.74
CA TRP A 95 -18.78 -5.22 9.36
C TRP A 95 -17.38 -5.25 8.74
N ILE A 96 -16.76 -6.43 8.60
CA ILE A 96 -15.46 -6.59 7.95
C ILE A 96 -15.53 -6.10 6.50
N ALA A 97 -16.53 -6.50 5.73
CA ALA A 97 -16.70 -6.11 4.33
C ALA A 97 -16.81 -4.59 4.15
N VAL A 98 -17.43 -3.91 5.11
CA VAL A 98 -17.44 -2.44 5.14
C VAL A 98 -16.08 -1.90 5.52
N ARG A 99 -15.48 -2.36 6.63
CA ARG A 99 -14.24 -1.81 7.16
C ARG A 99 -13.08 -1.92 6.17
N ILE A 100 -12.94 -3.01 5.45
CA ILE A 100 -11.86 -3.18 4.45
C ILE A 100 -11.94 -2.17 3.29
N ARG A 101 -13.06 -1.52 3.06
CA ARG A 101 -13.21 -0.46 2.03
C ARG A 101 -12.60 0.86 2.47
N TYR A 102 -12.49 1.11 3.76
CA TYR A 102 -12.00 2.36 4.34
C TYR A 102 -10.64 2.21 5.00
N ASP A 103 -10.19 0.97 5.28
CA ASP A 103 -9.05 0.66 6.12
C ASP A 103 -8.11 -0.35 5.45
N PHE A 104 -7.18 0.15 4.63
CA PHE A 104 -6.19 -0.69 3.97
C PHE A 104 -5.31 -1.44 4.97
N GLU A 105 -4.92 -0.81 6.10
CA GLU A 105 -4.08 -1.43 7.12
C GLU A 105 -4.75 -2.67 7.73
N PHE A 106 -6.06 -2.57 7.99
CA PHE A 106 -6.89 -3.67 8.46
C PHE A 106 -7.00 -4.80 7.42
N TRP A 107 -7.31 -4.44 6.17
CA TRP A 107 -7.39 -5.39 5.07
C TRP A 107 -6.07 -6.15 4.87
N ALA A 108 -4.94 -5.42 4.85
CA ALA A 108 -3.62 -6.00 4.66
C ALA A 108 -3.25 -6.99 5.77
N ALA A 109 -3.51 -6.63 7.03
CA ALA A 109 -3.20 -7.49 8.17
C ALA A 109 -4.04 -8.78 8.21
N LEU A 110 -5.29 -8.72 7.77
CA LEU A 110 -6.18 -9.89 7.79
C LEU A 110 -5.99 -10.82 6.60
N PHE A 111 -5.80 -10.27 5.40
CA PHE A 111 -5.93 -11.06 4.16
C PHE A 111 -4.63 -11.17 3.35
N VAL A 112 -3.61 -10.39 3.65
CA VAL A 112 -2.32 -10.49 2.94
C VAL A 112 -1.32 -11.26 3.77
N ARG A 113 -0.71 -12.28 3.14
CA ARG A 113 0.38 -13.04 3.71
C ARG A 113 1.65 -12.76 2.91
N ILE A 114 2.73 -12.48 3.61
CA ILE A 114 4.05 -12.26 3.02
C ILE A 114 5.05 -13.26 3.59
N LYS A 115 6.06 -13.59 2.81
CA LYS A 115 7.15 -14.43 3.29
C LYS A 115 7.95 -13.67 4.36
N ASP A 116 8.15 -14.29 5.51
CA ASP A 116 9.09 -13.78 6.50
C ASP A 116 10.52 -13.89 5.95
N LYS A 117 11.32 -12.84 6.11
CA LYS A 117 12.73 -12.84 5.70
C LYS A 117 13.61 -13.70 6.60
N LEU A 118 13.20 -13.89 7.83
CA LEU A 118 13.96 -14.60 8.88
C LEU A 118 13.36 -15.97 9.21
N GLY A 119 12.20 -16.30 8.66
CA GLY A 119 11.46 -17.51 8.95
C GLY A 119 11.03 -18.27 7.70
N GLU A 120 10.60 -19.53 7.91
CA GLU A 120 10.07 -20.39 6.84
C GLU A 120 8.56 -20.17 6.59
N GLN A 121 7.88 -19.50 7.52
CA GLN A 121 6.43 -19.35 7.49
C GLN A 121 6.00 -17.98 6.95
N ASP A 122 4.79 -17.96 6.39
CA ASP A 122 4.16 -16.71 5.98
C ASP A 122 3.56 -15.97 7.18
N ILE A 123 3.83 -14.69 7.22
CA ILE A 123 3.32 -13.79 8.26
C ILE A 123 2.26 -12.82 7.71
N PRO A 124 1.33 -12.34 8.55
CA PRO A 124 0.42 -11.26 8.18
C PRO A 124 1.16 -10.02 7.71
N PHE A 125 0.65 -9.37 6.67
CA PHE A 125 1.25 -8.13 6.18
C PHE A 125 0.87 -6.96 7.11
N ARG A 126 1.61 -6.83 8.19
CA ARG A 126 1.55 -5.66 9.08
C ARG A 126 2.52 -4.62 8.58
N LEU A 127 2.00 -3.44 8.23
CA LEU A 127 2.81 -2.38 7.63
C LEU A 127 3.82 -1.83 8.64
N ASN A 128 5.07 -1.74 8.21
CA ASN A 128 6.10 -1.02 8.94
C ASN A 128 5.92 0.50 8.79
N ARG A 129 6.67 1.28 9.56
CA ARG A 129 6.55 2.74 9.58
C ARG A 129 6.74 3.41 8.22
N PRO A 130 7.79 3.12 7.42
CA PRO A 130 7.95 3.72 6.10
C PRO A 130 6.82 3.31 5.13
N GLN A 131 6.29 2.09 5.23
CA GLN A 131 5.11 1.68 4.45
C GLN A 131 3.88 2.50 4.83
N ARG A 132 3.63 2.72 6.11
CA ARG A 132 2.52 3.56 6.59
C ARG A 132 2.66 5.00 6.14
N ARG A 133 3.89 5.54 6.10
CA ARG A 133 4.15 6.88 5.55
C ARG A 133 3.77 6.96 4.07
N LEU A 134 4.20 5.99 3.25
CA LEU A 134 3.80 5.95 1.84
C LEU A 134 2.29 5.74 1.68
N LEU A 135 1.69 4.84 2.46
CA LEU A 135 0.24 4.60 2.44
C LEU A 135 -0.54 5.89 2.72
N LYS A 136 -0.07 6.74 3.65
CA LYS A 136 -0.71 8.02 3.94
C LYS A 136 -0.82 8.91 2.70
N GLU A 137 0.24 8.96 1.89
CA GLU A 137 0.24 9.73 0.63
C GLU A 137 -0.72 9.13 -0.41
N LEU A 138 -0.74 7.80 -0.55
CA LEU A 138 -1.67 7.09 -1.44
C LEU A 138 -3.12 7.35 -1.04
N GLU A 139 -3.44 7.19 0.24
CA GLU A 139 -4.78 7.34 0.79
C GLU A 139 -5.25 8.80 0.79
N GLU A 140 -4.37 9.76 1.01
CA GLU A 140 -4.71 11.17 0.89
C GLU A 140 -5.26 11.50 -0.52
N MET A 141 -4.60 11.02 -1.57
CA MET A 141 -5.08 11.25 -2.94
C MET A 141 -6.40 10.51 -3.22
N ARG A 142 -6.46 9.21 -2.88
CA ARG A 142 -7.66 8.39 -3.12
C ARG A 142 -8.90 8.95 -2.42
N ARG A 143 -8.77 9.32 -1.14
CA ARG A 143 -9.90 9.81 -0.31
C ARG A 143 -10.42 11.17 -0.75
N HIS A 144 -9.58 11.97 -1.41
CA HIS A 144 -10.00 13.21 -2.05
C HIS A 144 -10.46 13.02 -3.50
N ASN A 145 -10.75 11.79 -3.92
CA ASN A 145 -11.16 11.44 -5.29
C ASN A 145 -10.18 11.95 -6.36
N ARG A 146 -8.90 11.99 -6.04
CA ARG A 146 -7.83 12.36 -6.98
C ARG A 146 -7.14 11.13 -7.55
N PRO A 147 -6.64 11.20 -8.80
CA PRO A 147 -5.72 10.19 -9.32
C PRO A 147 -4.48 10.08 -8.40
N VAL A 148 -4.04 8.85 -8.14
CA VAL A 148 -2.81 8.62 -7.38
C VAL A 148 -1.63 8.72 -8.33
N ARG A 149 -0.77 9.71 -8.10
CA ARG A 149 0.42 9.98 -8.93
C ARG A 149 1.60 10.24 -8.02
N ILE A 150 2.53 9.28 -7.93
CA ILE A 150 3.69 9.36 -7.03
C ILE A 150 4.97 9.02 -7.76
N ILE A 151 6.02 9.78 -7.48
CA ILE A 151 7.40 9.41 -7.72
C ILE A 151 8.09 9.20 -6.37
N LEU A 152 8.61 7.99 -6.15
CA LEU A 152 9.15 7.55 -4.87
C LEU A 152 10.65 7.27 -4.99
N LEU A 153 11.46 8.16 -4.41
CA LEU A 153 12.87 7.89 -4.15
C LEU A 153 12.99 7.18 -2.80
N LYS A 154 13.58 6.00 -2.78
CA LYS A 154 13.57 5.14 -1.61
C LYS A 154 14.92 4.48 -1.32
N ALA A 155 15.18 4.14 -0.07
CA ALA A 155 16.19 3.16 0.28
C ALA A 155 15.71 1.73 -0.05
N ARG A 156 16.61 0.76 0.02
CA ARG A 156 16.34 -0.65 -0.33
C ARG A 156 15.53 -1.38 0.75
N GLN A 157 14.90 -2.48 0.39
CA GLN A 157 14.46 -3.61 1.23
C GLN A 157 13.43 -3.34 2.36
N TRP A 158 12.74 -2.23 2.40
CA TRP A 158 11.67 -1.99 3.39
C TRP A 158 10.26 -2.39 2.92
N GLY A 159 10.16 -3.01 1.75
CA GLY A 159 8.89 -3.52 1.23
C GLY A 159 8.00 -2.46 0.59
N GLY A 160 8.56 -1.39 0.04
CA GLY A 160 7.79 -0.33 -0.65
C GLY A 160 7.07 -0.84 -1.89
N SER A 161 7.76 -1.58 -2.75
CA SER A 161 7.16 -2.18 -3.96
C SER A 161 6.04 -3.16 -3.59
N THR A 162 6.21 -3.96 -2.52
CA THR A 162 5.15 -4.84 -2.00
C THR A 162 3.91 -4.06 -1.59
N LEU A 163 4.07 -2.95 -0.86
CA LEU A 163 2.95 -2.09 -0.49
C LEU A 163 2.18 -1.58 -1.71
N ILE A 164 2.90 -1.06 -2.72
CA ILE A 164 2.28 -0.50 -3.93
C ILE A 164 1.46 -1.58 -4.66
N GLN A 165 2.02 -2.76 -4.81
CA GLN A 165 1.36 -3.88 -5.49
C GLN A 165 0.13 -4.36 -4.72
N MET A 166 0.23 -4.50 -3.40
CA MET A 166 -0.92 -4.87 -2.56
C MET A 166 -1.99 -3.78 -2.53
N TYR A 167 -1.60 -2.51 -2.62
CA TYR A 167 -2.54 -1.39 -2.73
C TYR A 167 -3.34 -1.45 -4.06
N MET A 168 -2.67 -1.75 -5.17
CA MET A 168 -3.35 -1.97 -6.45
C MET A 168 -4.27 -3.20 -6.41
N ALA A 169 -3.83 -4.30 -5.80
CA ALA A 169 -4.64 -5.50 -5.60
C ALA A 169 -5.87 -5.21 -4.72
N TRP A 170 -5.72 -4.41 -3.67
CA TRP A 170 -6.83 -3.97 -2.83
C TRP A 170 -7.88 -3.18 -3.63
N ILE A 171 -7.46 -2.26 -4.49
CA ILE A 171 -8.38 -1.55 -5.38
C ILE A 171 -9.16 -2.53 -6.27
N GLN A 172 -8.48 -3.52 -6.84
CA GLN A 172 -9.09 -4.52 -7.74
C GLN A 172 -10.02 -5.52 -7.04
N LEU A 173 -9.76 -5.84 -5.78
CA LEU A 173 -10.55 -6.81 -5.02
C LEU A 173 -11.70 -6.18 -4.24
N VAL A 174 -11.52 -4.92 -3.78
CA VAL A 174 -12.44 -4.28 -2.83
C VAL A 174 -13.24 -3.13 -3.44
N HIS A 175 -12.64 -2.38 -4.36
CA HIS A 175 -13.26 -1.12 -4.84
C HIS A 175 -13.77 -1.17 -6.27
N LYS A 176 -13.03 -1.82 -7.18
CA LYS A 176 -13.26 -1.71 -8.62
C LYS A 176 -13.21 -3.07 -9.32
N LYS A 177 -14.16 -3.29 -10.24
CA LYS A 177 -14.15 -4.41 -11.17
C LYS A 177 -13.63 -3.97 -12.53
N ASN A 178 -13.12 -4.91 -13.32
CA ASN A 178 -12.53 -4.65 -14.63
C ASN A 178 -11.48 -3.55 -14.61
N TRP A 179 -10.73 -3.45 -13.50
CA TRP A 179 -9.76 -2.40 -13.24
C TRP A 179 -8.36 -2.92 -13.51
N ASN A 180 -7.88 -2.68 -14.74
CA ASN A 180 -6.65 -3.28 -15.23
C ASN A 180 -5.40 -2.60 -14.66
N SER A 181 -4.36 -3.40 -14.43
CA SER A 181 -3.07 -2.90 -13.94
C SER A 181 -1.90 -3.43 -14.76
N VAL A 182 -0.85 -2.63 -14.83
CA VAL A 182 0.44 -3.01 -15.36
C VAL A 182 1.53 -2.83 -14.31
N ILE A 183 2.41 -3.81 -14.17
CA ILE A 183 3.57 -3.77 -13.29
C ILE A 183 4.80 -4.01 -14.15
N CYS A 184 5.66 -3.00 -14.23
CA CYS A 184 6.92 -3.07 -14.95
C CYS A 184 8.06 -3.21 -13.94
N ALA A 185 8.60 -4.41 -13.80
CA ALA A 185 9.79 -4.68 -13.01
C ALA A 185 11.06 -4.28 -13.79
N HIS A 186 12.18 -4.09 -13.08
CA HIS A 186 13.47 -3.90 -13.74
C HIS A 186 13.89 -5.19 -14.46
N LEU A 187 13.88 -6.34 -13.77
CA LEU A 187 14.33 -7.62 -14.27
C LEU A 187 13.19 -8.64 -14.38
N LYS A 188 13.36 -9.65 -15.26
CA LYS A 188 12.39 -10.76 -15.43
C LYS A 188 12.14 -11.56 -14.15
N ASP A 189 13.19 -11.85 -13.38
CA ASP A 189 13.05 -12.60 -12.12
C ASP A 189 12.22 -11.84 -11.09
N SER A 190 12.35 -10.51 -11.07
CA SER A 190 11.50 -9.65 -10.23
C SER A 190 10.03 -9.73 -10.64
N ALA A 191 9.75 -9.81 -11.94
CA ALA A 191 8.38 -9.99 -12.45
C ALA A 191 7.76 -11.32 -12.01
N ALA A 192 8.53 -12.42 -12.02
CA ALA A 192 8.08 -13.72 -11.55
C ALA A 192 7.72 -13.72 -10.05
N ASN A 193 8.57 -13.08 -9.22
CA ASN A 193 8.32 -12.93 -7.79
C ASN A 193 7.04 -12.13 -7.51
N ILE A 194 6.78 -11.07 -8.27
CA ILE A 194 5.56 -10.28 -8.16
C ILE A 194 4.32 -11.12 -8.46
N LYS A 195 4.36 -11.92 -9.53
CA LYS A 195 3.27 -12.81 -9.90
C LYS A 195 2.97 -13.84 -8.80
N GLY A 196 4.01 -14.43 -8.21
CA GLY A 196 3.89 -15.36 -7.09
C GLY A 196 3.22 -14.73 -5.86
N MET A 197 3.57 -13.48 -5.53
CA MET A 197 2.97 -12.75 -4.41
C MET A 197 1.48 -12.46 -4.64
N TYR A 198 1.09 -12.04 -5.84
CA TYR A 198 -0.32 -11.86 -6.21
C TYR A 198 -1.11 -13.19 -6.17
N SER A 199 -0.55 -14.28 -6.71
CA SER A 199 -1.19 -15.59 -6.66
C SER A 199 -1.47 -16.01 -5.23
N LYS A 200 -0.48 -15.86 -4.35
CA LYS A 200 -0.62 -16.17 -2.93
C LYS A 200 -1.71 -15.34 -2.24
N LEU A 201 -1.81 -14.04 -2.53
CA LEU A 201 -2.90 -13.21 -2.03
C LEU A 201 -4.26 -13.77 -2.45
N LEU A 202 -4.43 -14.08 -3.74
CA LEU A 202 -5.71 -14.57 -4.27
C LEU A 202 -6.08 -15.94 -3.70
N GLU A 203 -5.12 -16.85 -3.56
CA GLU A 203 -5.31 -18.17 -2.98
C GLU A 203 -5.76 -18.14 -1.51
N ASN A 204 -5.35 -17.14 -0.76
CA ASN A 204 -5.71 -16.96 0.65
C ASN A 204 -6.87 -15.97 0.86
N TYR A 205 -7.41 -15.36 -0.20
CA TYR A 205 -8.48 -14.37 -0.08
C TYR A 205 -9.83 -15.06 0.18
N PRO A 206 -10.61 -14.64 1.20
CA PRO A 206 -11.84 -15.33 1.56
C PRO A 206 -12.91 -15.25 0.47
N PRO A 207 -13.48 -16.39 0.00
CA PRO A 207 -14.53 -16.39 -1.01
C PRO A 207 -15.78 -15.57 -0.63
N TRP A 208 -16.12 -15.49 0.65
CA TRP A 208 -17.29 -14.77 1.11
C TRP A 208 -17.21 -13.24 0.93
N LEU A 209 -16.00 -12.69 0.70
CA LEU A 209 -15.79 -11.29 0.32
C LEU A 209 -16.02 -11.04 -1.18
N MET A 210 -16.06 -12.09 -1.99
CA MET A 210 -16.35 -11.99 -3.41
C MET A 210 -17.85 -12.04 -3.66
N GLU A 211 -18.37 -11.22 -4.59
CA GLU A 211 -19.81 -11.22 -4.91
C GLU A 211 -20.33 -12.59 -5.35
N ASN A 212 -19.53 -13.31 -6.14
CA ASN A 212 -19.88 -14.65 -6.61
C ASN A 212 -19.59 -15.75 -5.59
N LYS A 213 -19.06 -15.41 -4.40
CA LYS A 213 -18.64 -16.32 -3.34
C LYS A 213 -17.68 -17.44 -3.80
N VAL A 214 -16.92 -17.19 -4.87
CA VAL A 214 -15.93 -18.11 -5.43
C VAL A 214 -14.52 -17.61 -5.12
N GLN A 215 -13.60 -18.54 -4.82
CA GLN A 215 -12.20 -18.24 -4.59
C GLN A 215 -11.60 -17.47 -5.77
N PRO A 216 -11.10 -16.24 -5.59
CA PRO A 216 -10.41 -15.55 -6.65
C PRO A 216 -9.07 -16.23 -6.96
N ARG A 217 -8.70 -16.26 -8.23
CA ARG A 217 -7.42 -16.81 -8.70
C ARG A 217 -7.02 -16.17 -10.01
N PHE A 218 -5.75 -16.26 -10.34
CA PHE A 218 -5.28 -15.91 -11.66
C PHE A 218 -5.70 -16.94 -12.70
N GLN A 219 -6.25 -16.47 -13.79
CA GLN A 219 -6.52 -17.23 -15.01
C GLN A 219 -5.66 -16.65 -16.14
N PRO A 220 -5.05 -17.51 -16.99
CA PRO A 220 -4.33 -17.04 -18.16
C PRO A 220 -5.22 -16.18 -19.06
N PHE A 221 -4.67 -15.10 -19.59
CA PHE A 221 -5.34 -14.30 -20.62
C PHE A 221 -4.75 -14.69 -21.98
N GLU A 222 -5.48 -15.45 -22.76
CA GLU A 222 -5.00 -16.13 -23.99
C GLU A 222 -4.35 -15.18 -25.02
N ARG A 223 -4.76 -13.91 -25.04
CA ARG A 223 -4.25 -12.92 -26.01
C ARG A 223 -2.89 -12.31 -25.62
N MET A 224 -2.45 -12.48 -24.37
CA MET A 224 -1.23 -11.88 -23.86
C MET A 224 -0.59 -12.75 -22.77
N ASN A 225 0.55 -13.35 -23.08
CA ASN A 225 1.26 -14.29 -22.18
C ASN A 225 1.63 -13.76 -20.80
N ASN A 226 1.85 -12.42 -20.69
CA ASN A 226 2.22 -11.77 -19.42
C ASN A 226 1.03 -11.19 -18.67
N THR A 227 -0.18 -11.45 -19.13
CA THR A 227 -1.42 -10.95 -18.53
C THR A 227 -2.19 -12.09 -17.88
N SER A 228 -2.64 -11.84 -16.68
CA SER A 228 -3.53 -12.76 -15.94
C SER A 228 -4.83 -12.01 -15.60
N LEU A 229 -5.94 -12.73 -15.68
CA LEU A 229 -7.26 -12.25 -15.27
C LEU A 229 -7.52 -12.68 -13.83
N ILE A 230 -7.96 -11.75 -12.97
CA ILE A 230 -8.44 -12.10 -11.64
C ILE A 230 -9.90 -12.55 -11.74
N SER A 231 -10.14 -13.85 -11.50
CA SER A 231 -11.49 -14.39 -11.50
C SER A 231 -12.37 -13.70 -10.45
N GLY A 232 -13.63 -13.44 -10.79
CA GLY A 232 -14.58 -12.76 -9.90
C GLY A 232 -14.56 -11.23 -9.94
N THR A 233 -13.45 -10.60 -10.38
CA THR A 233 -13.42 -9.13 -10.58
C THR A 233 -13.31 -8.71 -12.04
N GLY A 234 -12.87 -9.60 -12.92
CA GLY A 234 -12.61 -9.30 -14.33
C GLY A 234 -11.39 -8.41 -14.57
N SER A 235 -10.66 -8.05 -13.53
CA SER A 235 -9.48 -7.19 -13.61
C SER A 235 -8.30 -7.92 -14.21
N LYS A 236 -7.60 -7.31 -15.16
CA LYS A 236 -6.36 -7.84 -15.73
C LYS A 236 -5.15 -7.29 -15.00
N VAL A 237 -4.15 -8.16 -14.81
CA VAL A 237 -2.86 -7.80 -14.26
C VAL A 237 -1.79 -8.22 -15.26
N THR A 238 -1.14 -7.23 -15.89
CA THR A 238 -0.01 -7.45 -16.80
C THR A 238 1.28 -7.22 -16.04
N ILE A 239 2.14 -8.24 -15.98
CA ILE A 239 3.41 -8.18 -15.25
C ILE A 239 4.53 -8.50 -16.22
N GLY A 240 5.45 -7.55 -16.40
CA GLY A 240 6.60 -7.70 -17.27
C GLY A 240 7.82 -6.94 -16.77
N SER A 241 8.84 -6.84 -17.59
CA SER A 241 10.08 -6.16 -17.25
C SER A 241 10.51 -5.13 -18.29
N ALA A 242 11.31 -4.15 -17.85
CA ALA A 242 11.93 -3.16 -18.73
C ALA A 242 12.94 -3.77 -19.70
N GLU A 243 13.44 -4.99 -19.42
CA GLU A 243 14.30 -5.73 -20.36
C GLU A 243 13.55 -6.20 -21.62
N THR A 244 12.23 -6.44 -21.50
CA THR A 244 11.34 -6.87 -22.58
C THR A 244 10.11 -5.99 -22.66
N PRO A 245 10.26 -4.72 -23.10
CA PRO A 245 9.19 -3.72 -23.05
C PRO A 245 7.98 -4.07 -23.91
N GLU A 246 8.13 -4.88 -24.93
CA GLU A 246 7.02 -5.36 -25.77
C GLU A 246 6.00 -6.16 -24.96
N SER A 247 6.43 -6.79 -23.87
CA SER A 247 5.59 -7.62 -23.02
C SER A 247 4.54 -6.84 -22.22
N ILE A 248 4.70 -5.52 -22.10
CA ILE A 248 3.83 -4.63 -21.34
C ILE A 248 3.21 -3.52 -22.17
N ARG A 249 3.64 -3.36 -23.44
CA ARG A 249 3.04 -2.38 -24.37
C ARG A 249 1.63 -2.80 -24.75
N GLY A 250 0.75 -1.81 -24.88
CA GLY A 250 -0.65 -2.05 -25.27
C GLY A 250 -1.52 -2.63 -24.15
N ALA A 251 -1.03 -2.71 -22.92
CA ALA A 251 -1.88 -2.98 -21.78
C ALA A 251 -2.86 -1.82 -21.59
N ASP A 252 -4.16 -2.10 -21.73
CA ASP A 252 -5.22 -1.14 -21.38
C ASP A 252 -5.33 -1.06 -19.86
N ALA A 253 -4.45 -0.26 -19.27
CA ALA A 253 -4.28 -0.17 -17.83
C ALA A 253 -4.78 1.17 -17.27
N VAL A 254 -5.41 1.11 -16.12
CA VAL A 254 -5.79 2.28 -15.30
C VAL A 254 -4.89 2.42 -14.06
N MET A 255 -4.02 1.43 -13.81
CA MET A 255 -3.03 1.46 -12.75
C MET A 255 -1.67 0.98 -13.29
N ALA A 256 -0.60 1.71 -12.97
CA ALA A 256 0.77 1.40 -13.35
C ALA A 256 1.74 1.49 -12.17
N HIS A 257 2.52 0.45 -11.96
CA HIS A 257 3.66 0.44 -11.05
C HIS A 257 4.95 0.21 -11.84
N LEU A 258 5.84 1.19 -11.80
CA LEU A 258 7.12 1.19 -12.50
C LEU A 258 8.24 1.07 -11.47
N SER A 259 8.89 -0.09 -11.41
CA SER A 259 9.84 -0.44 -10.36
C SER A 259 11.28 -0.32 -10.81
N GLU A 260 12.12 0.28 -9.95
CA GLU A 260 13.55 0.48 -10.12
C GLU A 260 13.92 1.24 -11.43
N VAL A 261 13.18 2.31 -11.72
CA VAL A 261 13.27 3.06 -12.98
C VAL A 261 14.65 3.69 -13.22
N ALA A 262 15.39 4.05 -12.14
CA ALA A 262 16.75 4.59 -12.28
C ALA A 262 17.75 3.60 -12.89
N PHE A 263 17.42 2.31 -12.92
CA PHE A 263 18.26 1.23 -13.48
C PHE A 263 17.82 0.77 -14.87
N TRP A 264 16.76 1.35 -15.41
CA TRP A 264 16.30 0.98 -16.75
C TRP A 264 17.32 1.41 -17.81
N SER A 265 17.50 0.55 -18.81
CA SER A 265 18.44 0.82 -19.90
C SER A 265 18.05 2.10 -20.67
N ASP A 266 19.03 2.97 -20.88
CA ASP A 266 18.91 4.18 -21.68
C ASP A 266 19.84 4.08 -22.89
N THR A 267 19.27 3.77 -24.04
CA THR A 267 19.97 3.61 -25.32
C THR A 267 19.25 4.38 -26.41
N ARG A 268 19.87 4.55 -27.57
CA ARG A 268 19.26 5.25 -28.73
C ARG A 268 17.90 4.67 -29.15
N THR A 269 17.67 3.36 -28.94
CA THR A 269 16.44 2.66 -29.35
C THR A 269 15.51 2.34 -28.22
N ARG A 270 15.98 2.44 -26.97
CA ARG A 270 15.21 2.10 -25.77
C ARG A 270 15.50 3.12 -24.68
N THR A 271 14.61 4.08 -24.52
CA THR A 271 14.73 5.08 -23.45
C THR A 271 13.69 4.83 -22.37
N PRO A 272 14.03 5.06 -21.08
CA PRO A 272 13.06 4.99 -19.98
C PRO A 272 11.85 5.88 -20.23
N GLU A 273 12.05 7.08 -20.77
CA GLU A 273 10.97 8.02 -21.09
C GLU A 273 9.97 7.43 -22.08
N ALA A 274 10.44 6.81 -23.17
CA ALA A 274 9.57 6.21 -24.18
C ALA A 274 8.74 5.05 -23.58
N LEU A 275 9.36 4.24 -22.71
CA LEU A 275 8.67 3.14 -22.03
C LEU A 275 7.63 3.67 -21.05
N VAL A 276 7.97 4.64 -20.22
CA VAL A 276 7.02 5.28 -19.29
C VAL A 276 5.85 5.89 -20.05
N ARG A 277 6.11 6.62 -21.14
CA ARG A 277 5.06 7.19 -22.00
C ARG A 277 4.15 6.11 -22.59
N SER A 278 4.72 5.02 -23.05
CA SER A 278 3.95 3.89 -23.62
C SER A 278 3.07 3.19 -22.59
N VAL A 279 3.53 3.04 -21.34
CA VAL A 279 2.80 2.34 -20.28
C VAL A 279 1.78 3.26 -19.58
N CYS A 280 2.19 4.51 -19.32
CA CYS A 280 1.37 5.43 -18.51
C CYS A 280 0.50 6.36 -19.35
N GLY A 281 0.75 6.49 -20.66
CA GLY A 281 0.05 7.42 -21.53
C GLY A 281 -1.46 7.13 -21.68
N SER A 282 -1.87 5.89 -21.49
CA SER A 282 -3.29 5.49 -21.49
C SER A 282 -3.98 5.59 -20.13
N VAL A 283 -3.22 5.79 -19.04
CA VAL A 283 -3.78 5.82 -17.68
C VAL A 283 -4.56 7.13 -17.45
N ALA A 284 -5.87 7.02 -17.44
CA ALA A 284 -6.77 8.16 -17.30
C ALA A 284 -6.60 8.89 -15.95
N LEU A 285 -6.89 10.21 -15.94
CA LEU A 285 -6.87 11.05 -14.73
C LEU A 285 -8.20 10.96 -13.97
N ILE A 286 -8.52 9.78 -13.48
CA ILE A 286 -9.77 9.49 -12.76
C ILE A 286 -9.49 8.96 -11.34
N PRO A 287 -10.46 9.05 -10.42
CA PRO A 287 -10.35 8.46 -9.10
C PRO A 287 -10.00 6.96 -9.18
N TYR A 288 -9.18 6.48 -8.25
CA TYR A 288 -8.65 5.11 -8.20
C TYR A 288 -7.68 4.72 -9.33
N SER A 289 -7.37 5.62 -10.27
CA SER A 289 -6.23 5.39 -11.14
C SER A 289 -4.91 5.62 -10.39
N VAL A 290 -3.89 4.83 -10.72
CA VAL A 290 -2.62 4.83 -9.99
C VAL A 290 -1.45 4.88 -10.98
N ILE A 291 -0.52 5.79 -10.78
CA ILE A 291 0.84 5.69 -11.31
C ILE A 291 1.81 5.88 -10.15
N VAL A 292 2.59 4.85 -9.86
CA VAL A 292 3.72 4.95 -8.96
C VAL A 292 4.99 4.57 -9.70
N MET A 293 5.89 5.53 -9.82
CA MET A 293 7.25 5.33 -10.31
C MET A 293 8.20 5.30 -9.11
N GLU A 294 8.97 4.24 -8.94
CA GLU A 294 9.84 4.13 -7.79
C GLU A 294 11.24 3.60 -8.14
N SER A 295 12.23 4.06 -7.38
CA SER A 295 13.59 3.54 -7.47
C SER A 295 14.43 3.87 -6.24
N THR A 296 15.50 3.11 -6.05
CA THR A 296 16.67 3.58 -5.31
C THR A 296 17.48 4.53 -6.20
N ALA A 297 18.32 5.36 -5.58
CA ALA A 297 19.22 6.25 -6.34
C ALA A 297 20.24 5.45 -7.16
N ASN A 298 20.50 5.90 -8.38
CA ASN A 298 21.51 5.35 -9.28
C ASN A 298 22.28 6.50 -9.97
N GLY A 299 22.98 7.32 -9.17
CA GLY A 299 23.67 8.52 -9.64
C GLY A 299 22.72 9.66 -10.02
N THR A 300 23.29 10.68 -10.66
CA THR A 300 22.58 11.87 -11.10
C THR A 300 22.48 11.90 -12.65
N GLY A 301 21.54 12.69 -13.19
CA GLY A 301 21.40 12.92 -14.63
C GLY A 301 20.58 11.86 -15.39
N ASN A 302 20.26 10.69 -14.80
CA ASN A 302 19.38 9.73 -15.45
C ASN A 302 17.90 10.20 -15.45
N TYR A 303 17.06 9.54 -16.24
CA TYR A 303 15.64 9.88 -16.40
C TYR A 303 14.90 9.97 -15.06
N PHE A 304 15.09 8.98 -14.16
CA PHE A 304 14.40 8.96 -12.86
C PHE A 304 14.80 10.16 -11.99
N HIS A 305 16.10 10.51 -11.96
CA HIS A 305 16.59 11.69 -11.26
C HIS A 305 15.94 12.98 -11.80
N GLN A 306 15.90 13.13 -13.14
CA GLN A 306 15.27 14.30 -13.78
C GLN A 306 13.78 14.42 -13.41
N GLU A 307 13.03 13.31 -13.41
CA GLU A 307 11.62 13.28 -13.02
C GLU A 307 11.43 13.59 -11.51
N CYS A 308 12.35 13.13 -10.65
CA CYS A 308 12.34 13.53 -9.23
C CYS A 308 12.52 15.04 -9.06
N GLU A 309 13.48 15.64 -9.78
CA GLU A 309 13.71 17.08 -9.70
C GLU A 309 12.54 17.89 -10.28
N ARG A 310 11.92 17.44 -11.37
CA ARG A 310 10.69 18.05 -11.91
C ARG A 310 9.56 18.01 -10.89
N ALA A 311 9.36 16.85 -10.24
CA ALA A 311 8.31 16.69 -9.23
C ALA A 311 8.55 17.57 -7.99
N LYS A 312 9.80 17.73 -7.55
CA LYS A 312 10.17 18.65 -6.46
C LYS A 312 9.88 20.11 -6.79
N ARG A 313 10.02 20.51 -8.05
CA ARG A 313 9.72 21.89 -8.51
C ARG A 313 8.25 22.11 -8.82
N GLY A 314 7.39 21.07 -8.68
CA GLY A 314 5.97 21.15 -9.03
C GLY A 314 5.68 21.13 -10.55
N GLU A 315 6.64 20.71 -11.36
CA GLU A 315 6.56 20.63 -12.83
C GLU A 315 6.12 19.25 -13.33
N SER A 316 5.66 18.39 -12.43
CA SER A 316 5.18 17.03 -12.72
C SER A 316 3.77 16.84 -12.16
N ASP A 317 3.01 15.94 -12.80
CA ASP A 317 1.73 15.47 -12.27
C ASP A 317 1.90 14.56 -11.04
N LYS A 318 3.13 14.18 -10.70
CA LYS A 318 3.46 13.25 -9.61
C LYS A 318 3.94 13.98 -8.37
N LYS A 319 3.44 13.56 -7.21
CA LYS A 319 3.96 14.00 -5.91
C LYS A 319 5.28 13.30 -5.62
N PHE A 320 6.32 14.06 -5.30
CA PHE A 320 7.59 13.51 -4.86
C PHE A 320 7.50 13.01 -3.42
N VAL A 321 7.90 11.77 -3.20
CA VAL A 321 8.00 11.15 -1.89
C VAL A 321 9.41 10.60 -1.70
N PHE A 322 10.03 10.90 -0.57
CA PHE A 322 11.36 10.43 -0.24
C PHE A 322 11.32 9.59 1.04
N VAL A 323 11.81 8.35 0.96
CA VAL A 323 11.97 7.44 2.11
C VAL A 323 13.46 7.12 2.27
N PRO A 324 14.18 7.87 3.12
CA PRO A 324 15.60 7.68 3.35
C PRO A 324 15.89 6.45 4.21
N TRP A 325 17.11 5.93 4.11
CA TRP A 325 17.55 4.74 4.85
C TRP A 325 17.47 4.90 6.39
N TYR A 326 17.72 6.09 6.90
CA TYR A 326 17.72 6.38 8.34
C TYR A 326 16.31 6.43 8.97
N GLU A 327 15.26 6.38 8.17
CA GLU A 327 13.87 6.22 8.65
C GLU A 327 13.43 4.76 8.75
N ILE A 328 14.24 3.82 8.28
CA ILE A 328 13.92 2.40 8.23
C ILE A 328 14.40 1.71 9.48
N GLU A 329 13.49 1.15 10.26
CA GLU A 329 13.80 0.55 11.57
C GLU A 329 14.85 -0.56 11.48
N MET A 330 14.80 -1.38 10.43
CA MET A 330 15.75 -2.48 10.23
C MET A 330 17.20 -2.05 9.96
N TYR A 331 17.45 -0.76 9.72
CA TYR A 331 18.79 -0.21 9.55
C TYR A 331 19.31 0.51 10.78
N THR A 332 18.59 0.43 11.89
CA THR A 332 19.02 1.02 13.15
C THR A 332 19.62 -0.03 14.06
N LEU A 333 20.76 0.31 14.64
CA LEU A 333 21.39 -0.48 15.71
C LEU A 333 21.26 0.26 17.04
N PRO A 334 21.10 -0.44 18.16
CA PRO A 334 21.16 0.20 19.46
C PRO A 334 22.57 0.77 19.71
N ILE A 335 22.63 1.99 20.24
CA ILE A 335 23.90 2.62 20.63
C ILE A 335 24.41 1.89 21.86
N GLN A 336 25.55 1.21 21.73
CA GLN A 336 26.19 0.49 22.84
C GLN A 336 26.99 1.43 23.74
N ASN A 337 27.68 2.40 23.16
CA ASN A 337 28.49 3.38 23.89
C ASN A 337 28.23 4.80 23.33
N TYR A 338 27.46 5.58 24.08
CA TYR A 338 27.07 6.94 23.65
C TYR A 338 28.27 7.91 23.62
N GLN A 339 29.22 7.77 24.54
CA GLN A 339 30.40 8.66 24.59
C GLN A 339 31.36 8.39 23.43
N GLU A 340 31.53 7.14 23.06
CA GLU A 340 32.32 6.74 21.89
C GLU A 340 31.72 7.28 20.60
N LEU A 341 30.42 7.14 20.43
CA LEU A 341 29.70 7.68 19.28
C LEU A 341 29.86 9.20 19.16
N ILE A 342 29.74 9.96 20.26
CA ILE A 342 29.95 11.41 20.25
C ILE A 342 31.40 11.74 19.83
N ARG A 343 32.40 11.00 20.33
CA ARG A 343 33.79 11.22 19.94
C ARG A 343 34.00 10.99 18.45
N GLU A 344 33.48 9.89 17.90
CA GLU A 344 33.54 9.59 16.47
C GLU A 344 32.82 10.66 15.62
N LEU A 345 31.64 11.10 16.03
CA LEU A 345 30.89 12.15 15.30
C LEU A 345 31.64 13.48 15.29
N ASN A 346 32.33 13.83 16.38
CA ASN A 346 33.16 15.03 16.46
C ASN A 346 34.43 14.94 15.59
N GLU A 347 35.05 13.75 15.49
CA GLU A 347 36.19 13.53 14.58
C GLU A 347 35.87 13.73 13.11
N TYR A 348 34.60 13.50 12.69
CA TYR A 348 34.14 13.64 11.32
C TYR A 348 33.39 14.94 11.05
N ASP A 349 33.39 15.91 11.95
CA ASP A 349 32.62 17.17 11.82
C ASP A 349 31.13 16.96 11.47
N ILE A 350 30.52 15.86 11.96
CA ILE A 350 29.15 15.48 11.62
C ILE A 350 28.13 16.07 12.61
N MET A 351 28.61 16.77 13.64
CA MET A 351 27.74 17.47 14.63
C MET A 351 27.54 18.95 14.36
#